data_7ab8b0a3d09f6b9c82908a5013d478df
#
_entry.id   7ab8b0a3d09f6b9c82908a5013d478df
#
_cell.length_a   1.000
_cell.length_b   1.000
_cell.length_c   1.000
_cell.angle_alpha   90.00
_cell.angle_beta   90.00
_cell.angle_gamma   90.00
#
_symmetry.space_group_name_H-M   'P 1'
#
loop_
_entity.id
_entity.type
_entity.pdbx_description
1 polymer ?
#
loop_
_entity_poly.entity_id
_entity_poly.type
_entity_poly.pdbx_seq_one_letter_code
_entity_poly.pdbx_strand_id
1 'polypeptide(L)'
;MAKEEEEFKATMKIEILEEDKFKVRFILYDAPIAFANSFRRAMKSLVPVMAVDYIDVYLNSSYLFDENLAHRIGLIPIKTELDRFNLPENCVCGGEGCPNCQVSFRLNVEGPKVVYSGDFVSDDESIKPAFDNIPIIELFKGQQLMIEAVARLGTGKEHSKFQPVSICAYKIIPEIDIKDSCNNCNACVEACPRGVFENKNGKIVVKDVLSCSMCMECVKSCEEDAIELTETNNYLFTVEGVGQLPVKKVMIEALKIIREKASEMNKLIEELV
;
A
#
# COMPACT_ATOMS: atom_id res chain seq x y z
N MET A 1 40.12 -23.32 -15.26
CA MET A 1 39.60 -23.07 -13.91
C MET A 1 38.14 -22.69 -14.10
N ALA A 2 37.26 -23.69 -14.05
CA ALA A 2 35.83 -23.49 -14.08
C ALA A 2 35.43 -22.95 -12.70
N LYS A 3 34.88 -21.73 -12.63
CA LYS A 3 34.18 -21.24 -11.46
C LYS A 3 32.81 -21.92 -11.49
N GLU A 4 32.53 -22.69 -10.45
CA GLU A 4 31.22 -23.20 -10.13
C GLU A 4 30.27 -21.98 -10.05
N GLU A 5 29.33 -21.90 -10.98
CA GLU A 5 28.15 -21.08 -10.86
C GLU A 5 27.29 -21.72 -9.77
N GLU A 6 27.44 -21.27 -8.52
CA GLU A 6 26.45 -21.54 -7.50
C GLU A 6 25.13 -20.91 -7.98
N GLU A 7 24.25 -21.77 -8.49
CA GLU A 7 22.85 -21.44 -8.78
C GLU A 7 22.21 -20.94 -7.48
N PHE A 8 22.14 -19.62 -7.33
CA PHE A 8 21.51 -18.96 -6.17
C PHE A 8 20.01 -19.26 -6.23
N LYS A 9 19.62 -20.44 -5.77
CA LYS A 9 18.21 -20.76 -5.48
C LYS A 9 17.75 -19.94 -4.30
N ALA A 10 17.43 -18.67 -4.54
CA ALA A 10 16.73 -17.85 -3.58
C ALA A 10 15.34 -18.46 -3.34
N THR A 11 15.21 -19.26 -2.31
CA THR A 11 13.94 -19.87 -1.87
C THR A 11 13.13 -18.87 -1.05
N MET A 12 12.86 -17.68 -1.60
CA MET A 12 11.96 -16.72 -0.96
C MET A 12 10.61 -17.38 -0.69
N LYS A 13 10.12 -17.24 0.54
CA LYS A 13 8.82 -17.77 0.96
C LYS A 13 7.96 -16.65 1.52
N ILE A 14 6.67 -16.72 1.25
CA ILE A 14 5.66 -15.82 1.85
C ILE A 14 4.77 -16.65 2.78
N GLU A 15 4.57 -16.16 3.99
CA GLU A 15 3.62 -16.69 4.96
C GLU A 15 2.62 -15.61 5.34
N ILE A 16 1.34 -15.85 5.05
CA ILE A 16 0.27 -14.90 5.36
C ILE A 16 -0.18 -15.12 6.79
N LEU A 17 -0.13 -14.07 7.61
CA LEU A 17 -0.56 -14.09 9.01
C LEU A 17 -2.00 -13.62 9.17
N GLU A 18 -2.40 -12.60 8.40
CA GLU A 18 -3.72 -11.99 8.43
C GLU A 18 -4.08 -11.54 7.01
N GLU A 19 -5.26 -11.89 6.55
CA GLU A 19 -5.78 -11.48 5.23
C GLU A 19 -7.24 -11.09 5.34
N ASP A 20 -7.57 -9.87 4.94
CA ASP A 20 -8.90 -9.45 4.58
C ASP A 20 -8.87 -8.70 3.24
N LYS A 21 -10.00 -8.16 2.80
CA LYS A 21 -10.12 -7.46 1.52
C LYS A 21 -9.21 -6.24 1.40
N PHE A 22 -9.00 -5.53 2.51
CA PHE A 22 -8.30 -4.24 2.54
C PHE A 22 -7.02 -4.26 3.38
N LYS A 23 -6.69 -5.39 4.00
CA LYS A 23 -5.51 -5.52 4.84
C LYS A 23 -4.87 -6.88 4.69
N VAL A 24 -3.54 -6.90 4.54
CA VAL A 24 -2.76 -8.13 4.55
C VAL A 24 -1.53 -7.92 5.42
N ARG A 25 -1.29 -8.87 6.34
CA ARG A 25 -0.03 -9.00 7.08
C ARG A 25 0.63 -10.30 6.72
N PHE A 26 1.89 -10.25 6.34
CA PHE A 26 2.64 -11.44 5.92
C PHE A 26 4.11 -11.34 6.26
N ILE A 27 4.77 -12.48 6.36
CA ILE A 27 6.21 -12.57 6.48
C ILE A 27 6.78 -12.93 5.12
N LEU A 28 7.80 -12.18 4.70
CA LEU A 28 8.64 -12.49 3.55
C LEU A 28 9.96 -13.01 4.08
N TYR A 29 10.24 -14.30 3.84
CA TYR A 29 11.45 -14.99 4.28
C TYR A 29 12.55 -14.96 3.22
N ASP A 30 13.79 -14.93 3.66
CA ASP A 30 15.00 -15.09 2.85
C ASP A 30 15.08 -14.17 1.64
N ALA A 31 14.58 -12.94 1.78
CA ALA A 31 14.56 -11.96 0.69
C ALA A 31 15.67 -10.91 0.87
N PRO A 32 16.36 -10.52 -0.22
CA PRO A 32 17.25 -9.36 -0.16
C PRO A 32 16.48 -8.10 0.23
N ILE A 33 17.06 -7.24 1.06
CA ILE A 33 16.43 -5.96 1.49
C ILE A 33 16.06 -5.08 0.29
N ALA A 34 16.87 -5.12 -0.78
CA ALA A 34 16.59 -4.40 -2.02
C ALA A 34 15.28 -4.86 -2.68
N PHE A 35 15.00 -6.17 -2.67
CA PHE A 35 13.74 -6.71 -3.17
C PHE A 35 12.57 -6.32 -2.27
N ALA A 36 12.70 -6.47 -0.94
CA ALA A 36 11.65 -6.10 0.01
C ALA A 36 11.26 -4.62 -0.15
N ASN A 37 12.24 -3.71 -0.26
CA ASN A 37 11.97 -2.28 -0.47
C ASN A 37 11.40 -1.99 -1.87
N SER A 38 11.89 -2.67 -2.92
CA SER A 38 11.37 -2.51 -4.28
C SER A 38 9.91 -2.95 -4.35
N PHE A 39 9.56 -4.06 -3.71
CA PHE A 39 8.19 -4.56 -3.63
C PHE A 39 7.27 -3.57 -2.89
N ARG A 40 7.70 -3.06 -1.74
CA ARG A 40 6.98 -2.01 -1.01
C ARG A 40 6.73 -0.78 -1.87
N ARG A 41 7.77 -0.29 -2.57
CA ARG A 41 7.69 0.89 -3.45
C ARG A 41 6.79 0.65 -4.65
N ALA A 42 6.86 -0.55 -5.26
CA ALA A 42 6.02 -0.91 -6.39
C ALA A 42 4.54 -0.91 -6.01
N MET A 43 4.16 -1.53 -4.88
CA MET A 43 2.79 -1.51 -4.37
C MET A 43 2.27 -0.08 -4.17
N LYS A 44 3.10 0.83 -3.69
CA LYS A 44 2.69 2.20 -3.38
C LYS A 44 2.66 3.13 -4.59
N SER A 45 3.59 2.96 -5.54
CA SER A 45 3.87 3.99 -6.54
C SER A 45 3.69 3.56 -7.99
N LEU A 46 3.65 2.24 -8.28
CA LEU A 46 3.67 1.75 -9.65
C LEU A 46 2.37 1.05 -10.07
N VAL A 47 1.63 0.47 -9.13
CA VAL A 47 0.35 -0.17 -9.45
C VAL A 47 -0.66 0.92 -9.80
N PRO A 48 -1.23 0.90 -11.02
CA PRO A 48 -2.18 1.92 -11.44
C PRO A 48 -3.54 1.71 -10.77
N VAL A 49 -4.22 2.81 -10.47
CA VAL A 49 -5.61 2.82 -10.00
C VAL A 49 -6.38 3.97 -10.58
N MET A 50 -7.72 3.84 -10.57
CA MET A 50 -8.65 4.86 -11.02
C MET A 50 -8.79 5.95 -9.94
N ALA A 51 -8.71 7.21 -10.35
CA ALA A 51 -9.08 8.37 -9.53
C ALA A 51 -9.61 9.49 -10.42
N VAL A 52 -10.42 10.38 -9.85
CA VAL A 52 -10.89 11.58 -10.55
C VAL A 52 -9.69 12.47 -10.86
N ASP A 53 -9.52 12.82 -12.12
CA ASP A 53 -8.42 13.63 -12.62
C ASP A 53 -8.77 15.11 -12.68
N TYR A 54 -9.92 15.43 -13.26
CA TYR A 54 -10.46 16.78 -13.29
C TYR A 54 -11.99 16.77 -13.11
N ILE A 55 -12.54 17.94 -12.82
CA ILE A 55 -13.97 18.17 -12.75
C ILE A 55 -14.37 19.37 -13.63
N ASP A 56 -15.52 19.27 -14.27
CA ASP A 56 -16.20 20.38 -14.93
C ASP A 56 -17.34 20.85 -14.03
N VAL A 57 -17.27 22.11 -13.57
CA VAL A 57 -18.26 22.70 -12.68
C VAL A 57 -19.23 23.52 -13.49
N TYR A 58 -20.45 23.01 -13.66
CA TYR A 58 -21.54 23.73 -14.37
C TYR A 58 -22.26 24.70 -13.44
N LEU A 59 -22.45 24.31 -12.18
CA LEU A 59 -23.06 25.15 -11.15
C LEU A 59 -22.56 24.77 -9.77
N ASN A 60 -22.05 25.75 -9.04
CA ASN A 60 -21.71 25.64 -7.62
C ASN A 60 -22.18 26.90 -6.89
N SER A 61 -23.32 26.82 -6.20
CA SER A 61 -23.83 27.89 -5.35
C SER A 61 -23.58 27.60 -3.85
N SER A 62 -22.70 26.64 -3.55
CA SER A 62 -22.32 26.30 -2.16
C SER A 62 -21.32 27.31 -1.59
N TYR A 63 -20.95 27.11 -0.33
CA TYR A 63 -19.92 27.91 0.37
C TYR A 63 -18.50 27.46 0.05
N LEU A 64 -18.31 26.29 -0.60
CA LEU A 64 -16.99 25.72 -0.88
C LEU A 64 -16.51 26.15 -2.27
N PHE A 65 -15.27 26.62 -2.37
CA PHE A 65 -14.66 26.96 -3.65
C PHE A 65 -14.43 25.72 -4.53
N ASP A 66 -14.46 25.90 -5.84
CA ASP A 66 -14.35 24.82 -6.81
C ASP A 66 -13.06 24.02 -6.67
N GLU A 67 -11.94 24.69 -6.37
CA GLU A 67 -10.64 24.04 -6.16
C GLU A 67 -10.63 23.10 -4.94
N ASN A 68 -11.28 23.52 -3.86
CA ASN A 68 -11.41 22.69 -2.67
C ASN A 68 -12.32 21.50 -2.92
N LEU A 69 -13.40 21.73 -3.70
CA LEU A 69 -14.32 20.67 -4.11
C LEU A 69 -13.61 19.64 -5.01
N ALA A 70 -12.86 20.13 -6.02
CA ALA A 70 -12.05 19.29 -6.90
C ALA A 70 -11.04 18.44 -6.14
N HIS A 71 -10.34 19.05 -5.18
CA HIS A 71 -9.39 18.33 -4.33
C HIS A 71 -10.06 17.22 -3.51
N ARG A 72 -11.22 17.51 -2.89
CA ARG A 72 -11.96 16.50 -2.10
C ARG A 72 -12.45 15.34 -2.98
N ILE A 73 -13.01 15.65 -4.14
CA ILE A 73 -13.52 14.66 -5.10
C ILE A 73 -12.37 13.83 -5.66
N GLY A 74 -11.24 14.47 -6.00
CA GLY A 74 -10.04 13.78 -6.49
C GLY A 74 -9.47 12.74 -5.54
N LEU A 75 -9.70 12.87 -4.23
CA LEU A 75 -9.24 11.92 -3.21
C LEU A 75 -10.23 10.80 -2.91
N ILE A 76 -11.43 10.79 -3.52
CA ILE A 76 -12.38 9.69 -3.36
C ILE A 76 -11.83 8.45 -4.07
N PRO A 77 -11.66 7.33 -3.36
CA PRO A 77 -11.19 6.09 -3.98
C PRO A 77 -12.27 5.54 -4.93
N ILE A 78 -11.88 5.27 -6.17
CA ILE A 78 -12.73 4.71 -7.22
C ILE A 78 -12.38 3.24 -7.42
N LYS A 79 -13.38 2.34 -7.46
CA LYS A 79 -13.17 0.93 -7.81
C LYS A 79 -12.48 0.84 -9.16
N THR A 80 -11.51 -0.05 -9.26
CA THR A 80 -10.61 -0.15 -10.42
C THR A 80 -10.67 -1.53 -11.04
N GLU A 81 -10.80 -1.56 -12.38
CA GLU A 81 -10.71 -2.78 -13.20
C GLU A 81 -9.52 -2.65 -14.17
N LEU A 82 -8.37 -3.21 -13.76
CA LEU A 82 -7.11 -3.08 -14.52
C LEU A 82 -7.13 -3.82 -15.87
N ASP A 83 -7.95 -4.85 -15.98
CA ASP A 83 -8.03 -5.67 -17.19
C ASP A 83 -8.86 -5.01 -18.31
N ARG A 84 -9.57 -3.92 -17.98
CA ARG A 84 -10.50 -3.24 -18.88
C ARG A 84 -10.02 -1.87 -19.35
N PHE A 85 -9.32 -1.15 -18.48
CA PHE A 85 -8.88 0.21 -18.76
C PHE A 85 -7.38 0.28 -19.01
N ASN A 86 -6.98 1.14 -19.92
CA ASN A 86 -5.59 1.43 -20.22
C ASN A 86 -5.13 2.72 -19.54
N LEU A 87 -3.85 2.80 -19.21
CA LEU A 87 -3.23 4.08 -18.89
C LEU A 87 -3.34 5.01 -20.11
N PRO A 88 -3.58 6.32 -19.95
CA PRO A 88 -3.74 7.25 -21.07
C PRO A 88 -2.61 7.18 -22.10
N GLU A 89 -1.37 7.05 -21.63
CA GLU A 89 -0.15 6.93 -22.43
C GLU A 89 -0.10 5.65 -23.30
N ASN A 90 -0.81 4.60 -22.88
CA ASN A 90 -0.87 3.30 -23.56
C ASN A 90 -2.20 3.08 -24.30
N CYS A 91 -3.07 4.11 -24.32
CA CYS A 91 -4.37 4.00 -24.95
C CYS A 91 -4.30 4.30 -26.46
N VAL A 92 -5.13 3.60 -27.22
CA VAL A 92 -5.24 3.81 -28.68
C VAL A 92 -5.67 5.23 -29.08
N CYS A 93 -6.30 5.99 -28.16
CA CYS A 93 -6.67 7.39 -28.37
C CYS A 93 -5.51 8.37 -28.13
N GLY A 94 -4.31 7.90 -27.79
CA GLY A 94 -3.16 8.78 -27.50
C GLY A 94 -3.32 9.66 -26.25
N GLY A 95 -4.25 9.31 -25.35
CA GLY A 95 -4.50 10.08 -24.12
C GLY A 95 -5.54 11.19 -24.24
N GLU A 96 -6.18 11.36 -25.42
CA GLU A 96 -7.24 12.38 -25.63
C GLU A 96 -8.52 12.12 -24.82
N GLY A 97 -8.67 10.89 -24.31
CA GLY A 97 -9.83 10.47 -23.53
C GLY A 97 -10.85 9.68 -24.37
N CYS A 98 -11.08 8.43 -23.96
CA CYS A 98 -12.08 7.57 -24.60
C CYS A 98 -12.61 6.56 -23.56
N PRO A 99 -13.69 5.81 -23.86
CA PRO A 99 -14.28 4.84 -22.94
C PRO A 99 -13.31 3.71 -22.49
N ASN A 100 -12.15 3.56 -23.15
CA ASN A 100 -11.12 2.58 -22.76
C ASN A 100 -10.08 3.14 -21.78
N CYS A 101 -10.07 4.44 -21.48
CA CYS A 101 -9.09 5.04 -20.58
C CYS A 101 -9.68 6.01 -19.55
N GLN A 102 -10.95 6.39 -19.68
CA GLN A 102 -11.61 7.28 -18.72
C GLN A 102 -13.08 6.90 -18.50
N VAL A 103 -13.64 7.36 -17.38
CA VAL A 103 -15.06 7.22 -17.00
C VAL A 103 -15.54 8.53 -16.43
N SER A 104 -16.72 8.98 -16.87
CA SER A 104 -17.39 10.18 -16.33
C SER A 104 -18.36 9.83 -15.21
N PHE A 105 -18.40 10.71 -14.22
CA PHE A 105 -19.33 10.68 -13.09
C PHE A 105 -20.10 12.00 -13.07
N ARG A 106 -21.42 11.93 -12.97
CA ARG A 106 -22.28 13.12 -12.88
C ARG A 106 -22.84 13.26 -11.48
N LEU A 107 -22.88 14.48 -11.01
CA LEU A 107 -23.52 14.86 -9.76
C LEU A 107 -24.42 16.07 -10.02
N ASN A 108 -25.72 15.93 -9.69
CA ASN A 108 -26.69 17.02 -9.75
C ASN A 108 -27.56 16.95 -8.49
N VAL A 109 -27.32 17.85 -7.55
CA VAL A 109 -27.95 17.82 -6.23
C VAL A 109 -28.38 19.22 -5.80
N GLU A 110 -29.57 19.29 -5.18
CA GLU A 110 -30.13 20.50 -4.58
C GLU A 110 -30.26 20.31 -3.06
N GLY A 111 -29.93 21.36 -2.29
CA GLY A 111 -30.04 21.38 -0.85
C GLY A 111 -31.46 21.71 -0.33
N PRO A 112 -31.73 21.40 0.95
CA PRO A 112 -30.76 21.06 1.99
C PRO A 112 -30.40 19.57 2.00
N LYS A 113 -29.14 19.23 1.85
CA LYS A 113 -28.66 17.83 1.82
C LYS A 113 -27.15 17.76 2.06
N VAL A 114 -26.68 16.71 2.77
CA VAL A 114 -25.27 16.32 2.74
C VAL A 114 -25.05 15.47 1.49
N VAL A 115 -24.10 15.87 0.67
CA VAL A 115 -23.71 15.17 -0.56
C VAL A 115 -22.61 14.17 -0.22
N TYR A 116 -22.82 12.94 -0.61
CA TYR A 116 -21.89 11.84 -0.41
C TYR A 116 -21.33 11.32 -1.73
N SER A 117 -20.23 10.57 -1.64
CA SER A 117 -19.63 9.87 -2.80
C SER A 117 -20.60 8.94 -3.52
N GLY A 118 -21.56 8.34 -2.81
CA GLY A 118 -22.61 7.50 -3.40
C GLY A 118 -23.67 8.25 -4.21
N ASP A 119 -23.70 9.60 -4.15
CA ASP A 119 -24.62 10.41 -4.97
C ASP A 119 -24.12 10.58 -6.42
N PHE A 120 -22.88 10.20 -6.73
CA PHE A 120 -22.38 10.21 -8.09
C PHE A 120 -23.05 9.13 -8.95
N VAL A 121 -23.46 9.52 -10.14
CA VAL A 121 -23.94 8.62 -11.17
C VAL A 121 -22.81 8.39 -12.17
N SER A 122 -22.34 7.16 -12.26
CA SER A 122 -21.27 6.75 -13.19
C SER A 122 -21.87 6.40 -14.56
N ASP A 123 -21.16 6.72 -15.63
CA ASP A 123 -21.50 6.25 -17.00
C ASP A 123 -21.18 4.74 -17.15
N ASP A 124 -20.45 4.15 -16.22
CA ASP A 124 -20.11 2.73 -16.16
C ASP A 124 -20.50 2.13 -14.80
N GLU A 125 -21.42 1.18 -14.79
CA GLU A 125 -21.97 0.57 -13.57
C GLU A 125 -20.92 -0.19 -12.75
N SER A 126 -19.82 -0.67 -13.36
CA SER A 126 -18.74 -1.39 -12.68
C SER A 126 -17.76 -0.45 -11.97
N ILE A 127 -17.64 0.78 -12.46
CA ILE A 127 -16.73 1.80 -11.94
C ILE A 127 -17.50 2.81 -11.10
N LYS A 128 -17.30 2.77 -9.80
CA LYS A 128 -17.98 3.61 -8.82
C LYS A 128 -17.11 3.90 -7.61
N PRO A 129 -17.43 4.88 -6.78
CA PRO A 129 -16.75 5.08 -5.50
C PRO A 129 -16.65 3.78 -4.72
N ALA A 130 -15.50 3.56 -4.08
CA ALA A 130 -15.27 2.34 -3.27
C ALA A 130 -16.16 2.29 -2.02
N PHE A 131 -16.54 3.48 -1.52
CA PHE A 131 -17.40 3.70 -0.37
C PHE A 131 -18.43 4.76 -0.71
N ASP A 132 -19.71 4.51 -0.40
CA ASP A 132 -20.81 5.41 -0.76
C ASP A 132 -21.03 6.54 0.27
N ASN A 133 -20.41 6.43 1.45
CA ASN A 133 -20.64 7.29 2.61
C ASN A 133 -19.54 8.34 2.88
N ILE A 134 -18.69 8.65 1.90
CA ILE A 134 -17.66 9.68 2.03
C ILE A 134 -18.34 11.05 1.87
N PRO A 135 -18.38 11.92 2.90
CA PRO A 135 -19.03 13.23 2.80
C PRO A 135 -18.20 14.19 1.93
N ILE A 136 -18.84 14.80 0.93
CA ILE A 136 -18.20 15.76 0.02
C ILE A 136 -18.47 17.18 0.51
N ILE A 137 -19.77 17.55 0.64
CA ILE A 137 -20.20 18.88 1.04
C ILE A 137 -21.62 18.81 1.63
N GLU A 138 -21.95 19.75 2.51
CA GLU A 138 -23.31 20.03 2.96
C GLU A 138 -23.87 21.21 2.17
N LEU A 139 -24.99 21.02 1.47
CA LEU A 139 -25.73 22.07 0.78
C LEU A 139 -26.86 22.56 1.67
N PHE A 140 -27.00 23.88 1.79
CA PHE A 140 -28.11 24.52 2.48
C PHE A 140 -29.29 24.77 1.53
N LYS A 141 -30.41 25.18 2.09
CA LYS A 141 -31.64 25.47 1.31
C LYS A 141 -31.38 26.49 0.19
N GLY A 142 -31.73 26.11 -1.03
CA GLY A 142 -31.55 26.93 -2.21
C GLY A 142 -30.16 26.88 -2.84
N GLN A 143 -29.28 26.09 -2.28
CA GLN A 143 -27.97 25.81 -2.88
C GLN A 143 -28.08 24.62 -3.83
N GLN A 144 -27.30 24.65 -4.91
CA GLN A 144 -27.24 23.61 -5.95
C GLN A 144 -25.78 23.32 -6.30
N LEU A 145 -25.52 22.07 -6.65
CA LEU A 145 -24.25 21.60 -7.16
C LEU A 145 -24.47 20.72 -8.38
N MET A 146 -23.91 21.16 -9.54
CA MET A 146 -23.93 20.39 -10.78
C MET A 146 -22.51 20.30 -11.32
N ILE A 147 -21.96 19.10 -11.33
CA ILE A 147 -20.59 18.82 -11.79
C ILE A 147 -20.54 17.53 -12.60
N GLU A 148 -19.56 17.46 -13.48
CA GLU A 148 -19.07 16.25 -14.11
C GLU A 148 -17.62 16.00 -13.67
N ALA A 149 -17.33 14.81 -13.19
CA ALA A 149 -16.02 14.42 -12.73
C ALA A 149 -15.49 13.30 -13.64
N VAL A 150 -14.29 13.48 -14.19
CA VAL A 150 -13.68 12.51 -15.09
C VAL A 150 -12.56 11.79 -14.39
N ALA A 151 -12.69 10.45 -14.29
CA ALA A 151 -11.69 9.58 -13.70
C ALA A 151 -10.92 8.83 -14.78
N ARG A 152 -9.61 8.62 -14.52
CA ARG A 152 -8.71 7.82 -15.35
C ARG A 152 -7.79 6.96 -14.51
N LEU A 153 -7.11 6.02 -15.15
CA LEU A 153 -5.99 5.33 -14.51
C LEU A 153 -4.78 6.25 -14.38
N GLY A 154 -4.08 6.11 -13.28
CA GLY A 154 -2.79 6.75 -13.04
C GLY A 154 -2.02 6.02 -11.96
N THR A 155 -0.79 6.43 -11.71
CA THR A 155 0.13 5.79 -10.75
C THR A 155 0.43 6.71 -9.58
N GLY A 156 0.76 6.12 -8.43
CA GLY A 156 1.18 6.87 -7.25
C GLY A 156 2.47 7.69 -7.45
N LYS A 157 3.20 7.44 -8.53
CA LYS A 157 4.34 8.26 -8.94
C LYS A 157 3.91 9.62 -9.49
N GLU A 158 2.75 9.68 -10.15
CA GLU A 158 2.18 10.92 -10.69
C GLU A 158 1.59 11.79 -9.56
N HIS A 159 0.68 11.20 -8.78
CA HIS A 159 0.01 11.89 -7.68
C HIS A 159 -0.48 10.92 -6.62
N SER A 160 -0.53 11.37 -5.36
CA SER A 160 -0.96 10.54 -4.22
C SER A 160 -2.39 10.00 -4.33
N LYS A 161 -3.29 10.65 -5.08
CA LYS A 161 -4.65 10.16 -5.36
C LYS A 161 -4.68 8.79 -6.06
N PHE A 162 -3.61 8.45 -6.78
CA PHE A 162 -3.44 7.18 -7.47
C PHE A 162 -2.66 6.13 -6.64
N GLN A 163 -2.50 6.33 -5.33
CA GLN A 163 -1.89 5.31 -4.47
C GLN A 163 -2.95 4.28 -4.05
N PRO A 164 -2.78 2.99 -4.38
CA PRO A 164 -3.74 1.95 -4.02
C PRO A 164 -3.67 1.53 -2.55
N VAL A 165 -2.58 1.89 -1.85
CA VAL A 165 -2.34 1.52 -0.46
C VAL A 165 -2.08 2.76 0.40
N SER A 166 -2.72 2.84 1.55
CA SER A 166 -2.50 3.86 2.57
C SER A 166 -1.27 3.53 3.41
N ILE A 167 -1.23 2.31 3.94
CA ILE A 167 -0.10 1.76 4.69
C ILE A 167 0.57 0.69 3.83
N CYS A 168 1.88 0.82 3.65
CA CYS A 168 2.71 -0.20 3.06
C CYS A 168 4.10 -0.10 3.71
N ALA A 169 4.30 -0.88 4.75
CA ALA A 169 5.51 -0.86 5.56
C ALA A 169 5.98 -2.27 5.87
N TYR A 170 7.26 -2.41 6.12
CA TYR A 170 7.84 -3.62 6.66
C TYR A 170 8.80 -3.31 7.80
N LYS A 171 9.02 -4.29 8.64
CA LYS A 171 10.10 -4.30 9.63
C LYS A 171 10.89 -5.60 9.52
N ILE A 172 12.16 -5.54 9.89
CA ILE A 172 13.02 -6.71 10.00
C ILE A 172 12.56 -7.54 11.19
N ILE A 173 12.51 -8.84 11.04
CA ILE A 173 12.32 -9.79 12.13
C ILE A 173 13.70 -10.19 12.59
N PRO A 174 14.14 -9.83 13.81
CA PRO A 174 15.45 -10.21 14.29
C PRO A 174 15.48 -11.69 14.70
N GLU A 175 16.67 -12.27 14.67
CA GLU A 175 16.98 -13.45 15.46
C GLU A 175 17.44 -12.97 16.83
N ILE A 176 16.88 -13.58 17.88
CA ILE A 176 17.18 -13.25 19.28
C ILE A 176 17.78 -14.48 19.92
N ASP A 177 19.05 -14.40 20.27
CA ASP A 177 19.75 -15.45 21.01
C ASP A 177 19.93 -15.07 22.49
N ILE A 178 19.64 -16.02 23.37
CA ILE A 178 19.82 -15.88 24.81
C ILE A 178 20.91 -16.87 25.21
N LYS A 179 22.11 -16.36 25.48
CA LYS A 179 23.29 -17.15 25.81
C LYS A 179 23.17 -17.86 27.17
N ASP A 180 23.94 -18.91 27.36
CA ASP A 180 23.97 -19.68 28.60
C ASP A 180 24.47 -18.87 29.82
N SER A 181 25.12 -17.70 29.58
CA SER A 181 25.51 -16.76 30.64
C SER A 181 24.34 -16.06 31.30
N CYS A 182 23.11 -16.22 30.79
CA CYS A 182 21.92 -15.57 31.33
C CYS A 182 21.60 -16.01 32.75
N ASN A 183 21.62 -15.07 33.69
CA ASN A 183 21.34 -15.32 35.13
C ASN A 183 19.81 -15.21 35.43
N ASN A 184 18.97 -14.99 34.44
CA ASN A 184 17.52 -14.87 34.55
C ASN A 184 17.04 -13.70 35.47
N CYS A 185 17.75 -12.58 35.49
CA CYS A 185 17.48 -11.42 36.36
C CYS A 185 16.19 -10.61 36.01
N ASN A 186 15.50 -10.91 34.92
CA ASN A 186 14.32 -10.20 34.38
C ASN A 186 14.56 -8.77 33.85
N ALA A 187 15.78 -8.23 33.88
CA ALA A 187 16.03 -6.87 33.39
C ALA A 187 15.55 -6.65 31.95
N CYS A 188 15.74 -7.62 31.05
CA CYS A 188 15.26 -7.55 29.67
C CYS A 188 13.73 -7.62 29.53
N VAL A 189 13.03 -8.28 30.45
CA VAL A 189 11.56 -8.33 30.48
C VAL A 189 11.00 -6.97 30.86
N GLU A 190 11.58 -6.33 31.88
CA GLU A 190 11.17 -5.00 32.37
C GLU A 190 11.54 -3.88 31.37
N ALA A 191 12.71 -3.97 30.75
CA ALA A 191 13.20 -2.97 29.80
C ALA A 191 12.49 -3.03 28.44
N CYS A 192 11.84 -4.15 28.07
CA CYS A 192 11.24 -4.30 26.75
C CYS A 192 9.86 -3.65 26.65
N PRO A 193 9.69 -2.49 25.97
CA PRO A 193 8.39 -1.82 25.86
C PRO A 193 7.38 -2.57 24.99
N ARG A 194 7.84 -3.61 24.28
CA ARG A 194 7.03 -4.45 23.39
C ARG A 194 6.66 -5.80 23.97
N GLY A 195 7.15 -6.14 25.16
CA GLY A 195 6.86 -7.41 25.82
C GLY A 195 7.34 -8.64 25.06
N VAL A 196 8.51 -8.54 24.41
CA VAL A 196 9.10 -9.63 23.60
C VAL A 196 9.53 -10.80 24.44
N PHE A 197 9.92 -10.55 25.70
CA PHE A 197 10.43 -11.55 26.62
C PHE A 197 9.43 -11.87 27.73
N GLU A 198 9.47 -13.11 28.23
CA GLU A 198 8.76 -13.51 29.45
C GLU A 198 9.64 -14.41 30.31
N ASN A 199 9.38 -14.39 31.63
CA ASN A 199 9.98 -15.38 32.54
C ASN A 199 9.02 -16.56 32.64
N LYS A 200 9.46 -17.73 32.17
CA LYS A 200 8.69 -18.96 32.21
C LYS A 200 9.43 -19.98 33.04
N ASN A 201 8.85 -20.31 34.20
CA ASN A 201 9.46 -21.29 35.16
C ASN A 201 10.92 -20.94 35.60
N GLY A 202 11.22 -19.65 35.81
CA GLY A 202 12.53 -19.20 36.23
C GLY A 202 13.54 -19.05 35.07
N LYS A 203 13.13 -19.20 33.83
CA LYS A 203 13.98 -18.98 32.65
C LYS A 203 13.39 -17.87 31.77
N ILE A 204 14.26 -17.01 31.26
CA ILE A 204 13.86 -15.99 30.25
C ILE A 204 13.75 -16.67 28.90
N VAL A 205 12.58 -16.43 28.25
CA VAL A 205 12.30 -16.94 26.91
C VAL A 205 11.75 -15.84 26.01
N VAL A 206 11.94 -15.97 24.71
CA VAL A 206 11.32 -15.09 23.72
C VAL A 206 9.87 -15.52 23.55
N LYS A 207 8.92 -14.62 23.90
CA LYS A 207 7.48 -14.83 23.81
C LYS A 207 6.94 -14.49 22.42
N ASP A 208 7.33 -13.33 21.89
CA ASP A 208 6.85 -12.81 20.61
C ASP A 208 7.92 -12.01 19.89
N VAL A 209 8.65 -12.67 19.02
CA VAL A 209 9.68 -12.02 18.19
C VAL A 209 9.07 -11.05 17.19
N LEU A 210 7.83 -11.29 16.73
CA LEU A 210 7.15 -10.42 15.77
C LEU A 210 6.80 -9.05 16.36
N SER A 211 6.73 -8.89 17.66
CA SER A 211 6.56 -7.59 18.32
C SER A 211 7.85 -6.79 18.44
N CYS A 212 9.02 -7.41 18.27
CA CYS A 212 10.31 -6.73 18.42
C CYS A 212 10.44 -5.56 17.42
N SER A 213 10.90 -4.41 17.92
CA SER A 213 11.20 -3.21 17.13
C SER A 213 12.68 -2.92 16.97
N MET A 214 13.54 -3.84 17.42
CA MET A 214 15.00 -3.71 17.39
C MET A 214 15.52 -2.42 18.08
N CYS A 215 14.87 -2.00 19.18
CA CYS A 215 15.28 -0.81 19.93
C CYS A 215 16.56 -1.01 20.76
N MET A 216 17.03 -2.24 20.90
CA MET A 216 18.25 -2.65 21.63
C MET A 216 18.20 -2.42 23.15
N GLU A 217 17.07 -2.04 23.74
CA GLU A 217 16.98 -1.77 25.19
C GLU A 217 17.22 -3.03 26.04
N CYS A 218 16.76 -4.20 25.56
CA CYS A 218 17.04 -5.48 26.24
C CYS A 218 18.52 -5.84 26.26
N VAL A 219 19.28 -5.48 25.23
CA VAL A 219 20.74 -5.69 25.17
C VAL A 219 21.44 -4.75 26.13
N LYS A 220 21.09 -3.45 26.13
CA LYS A 220 21.67 -2.43 27.00
C LYS A 220 21.41 -2.69 28.49
N SER A 221 20.25 -3.28 28.82
CA SER A 221 19.87 -3.58 30.20
C SER A 221 20.46 -4.89 30.72
N CYS A 222 21.10 -5.68 29.86
CA CYS A 222 21.66 -6.96 30.22
C CYS A 222 23.11 -6.81 30.73
N GLU A 223 23.34 -6.85 32.04
CA GLU A 223 24.68 -6.74 32.65
C GLU A 223 25.61 -7.91 32.28
N GLU A 224 25.03 -9.08 31.96
CA GLU A 224 25.78 -10.30 31.60
C GLU A 224 26.08 -10.42 30.10
N ASP A 225 25.70 -9.40 29.28
CA ASP A 225 25.80 -9.45 27.80
C ASP A 225 25.22 -10.73 27.17
N ALA A 226 24.18 -11.27 27.81
CA ALA A 226 23.60 -12.58 27.49
C ALA A 226 22.59 -12.52 26.35
N ILE A 227 22.19 -11.33 25.85
CA ILE A 227 21.22 -11.18 24.80
C ILE A 227 21.91 -10.66 23.54
N GLU A 228 21.72 -11.37 22.42
CA GLU A 228 22.20 -10.98 21.12
C GLU A 228 21.03 -10.85 20.15
N LEU A 229 20.96 -9.71 19.44
CA LEU A 229 20.00 -9.46 18.36
C LEU A 229 20.73 -9.37 17.04
N THR A 230 20.38 -10.25 16.11
CA THR A 230 20.96 -10.28 14.75
C THR A 230 19.88 -9.94 13.74
N GLU A 231 20.22 -9.09 12.78
CA GLU A 231 19.35 -8.80 11.64
C GLU A 231 19.27 -10.01 10.73
N THR A 232 18.05 -10.33 10.29
CA THR A 232 17.81 -11.40 9.33
C THR A 232 17.30 -10.84 8.00
N ASN A 233 17.21 -11.69 6.97
CA ASN A 233 16.57 -11.38 5.71
C ASN A 233 15.06 -11.70 5.72
N ASN A 234 14.44 -11.65 6.91
CA ASN A 234 13.00 -11.89 7.11
C ASN A 234 12.29 -10.59 7.47
N TYR A 235 11.19 -10.32 6.78
CA TYR A 235 10.47 -9.05 6.89
C TYR A 235 9.00 -9.27 7.19
N LEU A 236 8.50 -8.63 8.24
CA LEU A 236 7.08 -8.56 8.53
C LEU A 236 6.48 -7.36 7.81
N PHE A 237 5.67 -7.62 6.78
CA PHE A 237 4.93 -6.63 6.04
C PHE A 237 3.54 -6.37 6.64
N THR A 238 3.13 -5.10 6.61
CA THR A 238 1.75 -4.68 6.83
C THR A 238 1.34 -3.80 5.66
N VAL A 239 0.28 -4.21 4.96
CA VAL A 239 -0.25 -3.52 3.78
C VAL A 239 -1.73 -3.27 3.99
N GLU A 240 -2.15 -2.00 3.88
CA GLU A 240 -3.56 -1.59 3.97
C GLU A 240 -3.95 -0.83 2.71
N GLY A 241 -5.00 -1.29 2.04
CA GLY A 241 -5.54 -0.70 0.81
C GLY A 241 -6.46 0.47 1.09
N VAL A 242 -6.55 1.39 0.14
CA VAL A 242 -7.46 2.56 0.20
C VAL A 242 -8.87 2.19 -0.25
N GLY A 243 -9.04 1.10 -0.99
CA GLY A 243 -10.35 0.61 -1.43
C GLY A 243 -10.52 0.45 -2.94
N GLN A 244 -9.63 1.03 -3.76
CA GLN A 244 -9.71 0.94 -5.22
C GLN A 244 -9.55 -0.51 -5.71
N LEU A 245 -8.64 -1.28 -5.09
CA LEU A 245 -8.33 -2.68 -5.40
C LEU A 245 -8.23 -3.51 -4.12
N PRO A 246 -8.52 -4.82 -4.18
CA PRO A 246 -8.13 -5.75 -3.13
C PRO A 246 -6.61 -5.77 -2.96
N VAL A 247 -6.10 -5.77 -1.72
CA VAL A 247 -4.65 -5.70 -1.44
C VAL A 247 -3.88 -6.83 -2.11
N LYS A 248 -4.45 -8.04 -2.15
CA LYS A 248 -3.85 -9.18 -2.84
C LYS A 248 -3.63 -8.91 -4.34
N LYS A 249 -4.59 -8.24 -5.02
CA LYS A 249 -4.43 -7.84 -6.43
C LYS A 249 -3.32 -6.80 -6.56
N VAL A 250 -3.22 -5.84 -5.65
CA VAL A 250 -2.12 -4.86 -5.62
C VAL A 250 -0.76 -5.54 -5.49
N MET A 251 -0.63 -6.54 -4.61
CA MET A 251 0.61 -7.30 -4.44
C MET A 251 1.01 -8.05 -5.72
N ILE A 252 0.05 -8.73 -6.35
CA ILE A 252 0.30 -9.48 -7.60
C ILE A 252 0.72 -8.54 -8.73
N GLU A 253 0.02 -7.42 -8.92
CA GLU A 253 0.35 -6.45 -9.96
C GLU A 253 1.72 -5.80 -9.70
N ALA A 254 2.05 -5.49 -8.45
CA ALA A 254 3.37 -4.96 -8.11
C ALA A 254 4.51 -5.92 -8.49
N LEU A 255 4.33 -7.24 -8.27
CA LEU A 255 5.30 -8.26 -8.67
C LEU A 255 5.42 -8.39 -10.19
N LYS A 256 4.29 -8.31 -10.92
CA LYS A 256 4.30 -8.31 -12.40
C LYS A 256 5.11 -7.13 -12.94
N ILE A 257 4.85 -5.93 -12.42
CA ILE A 257 5.55 -4.69 -12.83
C ILE A 257 7.06 -4.78 -12.54
N ILE A 258 7.46 -5.32 -11.38
CA ILE A 258 8.89 -5.52 -11.07
C ILE A 258 9.53 -6.49 -12.08
N ARG A 259 8.87 -7.61 -12.39
CA ARG A 259 9.36 -8.59 -13.35
C ARG A 259 9.50 -7.99 -14.74
N GLU A 260 8.51 -7.23 -15.20
CA GLU A 260 8.52 -6.56 -16.49
C GLU A 260 9.69 -5.57 -16.59
N LYS A 261 9.86 -4.71 -15.59
CA LYS A 261 10.99 -3.76 -15.54
C LYS A 261 12.35 -4.44 -15.50
N ALA A 262 12.48 -5.56 -14.81
CA ALA A 262 13.71 -6.36 -14.81
C ALA A 262 13.98 -6.97 -16.20
N SER A 263 12.93 -7.46 -16.88
CA SER A 263 13.03 -8.00 -18.23
C SER A 263 13.40 -6.93 -19.27
N GLU A 264 12.82 -5.74 -19.17
CA GLU A 264 13.19 -4.58 -20.01
C GLU A 264 14.66 -4.20 -19.82
N MET A 265 15.11 -4.13 -18.55
CA MET A 265 16.51 -3.84 -18.25
C MET A 265 17.47 -4.86 -18.86
N ASN A 266 17.14 -6.15 -18.76
CA ASN A 266 17.94 -7.21 -19.36
C ASN A 266 18.06 -7.04 -20.89
N LYS A 267 16.94 -6.75 -21.59
CA LYS A 267 16.96 -6.50 -23.04
C LYS A 267 17.86 -5.31 -23.40
N LEU A 268 17.76 -4.20 -22.65
CA LEU A 268 18.61 -3.04 -22.90
C LEU A 268 20.10 -3.34 -22.68
N ILE A 269 20.43 -4.20 -21.71
CA ILE A 269 21.82 -4.63 -21.48
C ILE A 269 22.30 -5.53 -22.63
N GLU A 270 21.46 -6.45 -23.12
CA GLU A 270 21.77 -7.32 -24.26
C GLU A 270 22.00 -6.53 -25.56
N GLU A 271 21.30 -5.41 -25.75
CA GLU A 271 21.49 -4.51 -26.90
C GLU A 271 22.79 -3.69 -26.83
N LEU A 272 23.42 -3.57 -25.64
CA LEU A 272 24.66 -2.83 -25.43
C LEU A 272 25.91 -3.72 -25.57
N VAL A 273 25.76 -5.04 -25.62
CA VAL A 273 26.83 -6.03 -25.74
C VAL A 273 26.89 -6.57 -27.15
#